data_a80ea21fe20db894617cde858378f977
#
_entry.id   a80ea21fe20db894617cde858378f977
#
_cell.length_a   1.000
_cell.length_b   1.000
_cell.length_c   1.000
_cell.angle_alpha   90.00
_cell.angle_beta   90.00
_cell.angle_gamma   90.00
#
_symmetry.space_group_name_H-M   'P 1'
#
loop_
_entity.id
_entity.type
_entity.pdbx_description
1 polymer ?
#
loop_
_entity_poly.entity_id
_entity_poly.type
_entity_poly.pdbx_seq_one_letter_code
_entity_poly.pdbx_strand_id
1 'polypeptide(L)'
;MKPVFRLTPVIAALGVAAGLTFAAGAQAQAQTIKIGVVGPTTGAVTQYGDMVREGVDTAVERINAAGGVNGKKLETVVIDDGCEPKQGPVAANRVVNSKIGFVVGHVCSGATIAAADIYNNEGVVMVTPSATAPALTDGKNYEFIFRTIGRDDQQGPAAAKFVLEKIKPKKAAVLHDKQSYGQGIATAVKNDLEKGGVPVAVFEGINAGDSDYSAVI
;
A
#
# COMPACT_ATOMS: atom_id res chain seq x y z
N MET A 1 -25.87 55.56 86.54
CA MET A 1 -25.35 55.65 85.21
C MET A 1 -25.34 54.22 84.61
N LYS A 2 -26.27 53.95 83.74
CA LYS A 2 -26.40 52.63 83.13
C LYS A 2 -25.82 52.65 81.70
N PRO A 3 -24.97 51.72 81.27
CA PRO A 3 -24.55 51.67 79.88
C PRO A 3 -25.61 50.96 78.99
N VAL A 4 -25.88 51.57 77.87
CA VAL A 4 -26.81 51.11 76.89
C VAL A 4 -26.04 50.15 75.93
N PHE A 5 -26.46 48.90 75.94
CA PHE A 5 -25.97 47.90 74.92
C PHE A 5 -26.71 48.14 73.62
N ARG A 6 -25.96 48.48 72.61
CA ARG A 6 -26.45 48.47 71.20
C ARG A 6 -26.24 47.10 70.57
N LEU A 7 -27.33 46.45 70.26
CA LEU A 7 -27.29 45.27 69.40
C LEU A 7 -27.15 45.69 67.90
N THR A 8 -26.11 45.30 67.33
CA THR A 8 -25.94 45.36 65.85
C THR A 8 -26.50 44.07 65.19
N PRO A 9 -27.36 44.19 64.20
CA PRO A 9 -27.85 42.96 63.49
C PRO A 9 -26.74 42.40 62.58
N VAL A 10 -26.45 41.13 62.81
CA VAL A 10 -25.58 40.34 61.90
C VAL A 10 -26.41 39.98 60.63
N ILE A 11 -26.08 40.60 59.54
CA ILE A 11 -26.64 40.24 58.22
C ILE A 11 -25.92 38.98 57.79
N ALA A 12 -26.65 37.86 57.82
CA ALA A 12 -26.17 36.59 57.21
C ALA A 12 -26.22 36.71 55.68
N ALA A 13 -25.08 36.92 55.09
CA ALA A 13 -24.91 36.83 53.63
C ALA A 13 -24.92 35.33 53.23
N LEU A 14 -26.06 34.85 52.72
CA LEU A 14 -26.10 33.56 52.00
C LEU A 14 -25.33 33.71 50.66
N GLY A 15 -24.11 33.21 50.64
CA GLY A 15 -23.32 33.03 49.42
C GLY A 15 -23.91 31.91 48.59
N VAL A 16 -24.58 32.24 47.50
CA VAL A 16 -24.93 31.31 46.45
C VAL A 16 -23.62 30.92 45.75
N ALA A 17 -23.02 29.82 46.15
CA ALA A 17 -21.93 29.19 45.41
C ALA A 17 -22.53 28.56 44.12
N ALA A 18 -22.54 29.34 43.04
CA ALA A 18 -22.79 28.83 41.70
C ALA A 18 -21.63 27.88 41.34
N GLY A 19 -21.85 26.60 41.50
CA GLY A 19 -20.96 25.55 41.04
C GLY A 19 -20.88 25.58 39.53
N LEU A 20 -19.86 26.24 38.99
CA LEU A 20 -19.39 26.05 37.63
C LEU A 20 -18.83 24.63 37.56
N THR A 21 -19.70 23.64 37.27
CA THR A 21 -19.28 22.34 36.76
C THR A 21 -18.64 22.57 35.39
N PHE A 22 -17.33 22.76 35.36
CA PHE A 22 -16.54 22.52 34.17
C PHE A 22 -16.77 21.05 33.81
N ALA A 23 -17.73 20.79 32.92
CA ALA A 23 -17.74 19.59 32.15
C ALA A 23 -16.46 19.63 31.30
N ALA A 24 -15.37 19.11 31.87
CA ALA A 24 -14.22 18.71 31.09
C ALA A 24 -14.74 17.64 30.11
N GLY A 25 -15.21 18.10 28.96
CA GLY A 25 -15.46 17.24 27.82
C GLY A 25 -14.13 16.54 27.57
N ALA A 26 -14.01 15.30 28.03
CA ALA A 26 -13.01 14.41 27.54
C ALA A 26 -13.22 14.39 26.01
N GLN A 27 -12.46 15.19 25.30
CA GLN A 27 -12.31 15.03 23.86
C GLN A 27 -11.74 13.62 23.74
N ALA A 28 -12.61 12.64 23.57
CA ALA A 28 -12.24 11.33 23.10
C ALA A 28 -11.52 11.61 21.80
N GLN A 29 -10.21 11.58 21.85
CA GLN A 29 -9.35 11.73 20.69
C GLN A 29 -9.86 10.69 19.71
N ALA A 30 -10.59 11.14 18.70
CA ALA A 30 -11.23 10.26 17.74
C ALA A 30 -10.11 9.40 17.17
N GLN A 31 -10.08 8.11 17.57
CA GLN A 31 -9.05 7.20 17.13
C GLN A 31 -9.11 7.14 15.60
N THR A 32 -8.06 7.61 14.95
CA THR A 32 -7.92 7.49 13.50
C THR A 32 -7.62 6.03 13.15
N ILE A 33 -8.12 5.58 11.99
CA ILE A 33 -7.73 4.30 11.39
C ILE A 33 -6.56 4.61 10.45
N LYS A 34 -5.40 4.07 10.75
CA LYS A 34 -4.22 4.22 9.89
C LYS A 34 -4.25 3.26 8.72
N ILE A 35 -3.98 3.79 7.53
CA ILE A 35 -3.82 3.04 6.28
C ILE A 35 -2.36 3.18 5.84
N GLY A 36 -1.63 2.09 5.77
CA GLY A 36 -0.29 2.07 5.19
C GLY A 36 -0.38 2.21 3.65
N VAL A 37 0.34 3.16 3.09
CA VAL A 37 0.55 3.28 1.65
C VAL A 37 1.99 2.90 1.38
N VAL A 38 2.20 1.68 0.87
CA VAL A 38 3.54 1.10 0.76
C VAL A 38 3.91 0.94 -0.70
N GLY A 39 5.04 1.51 -1.09
CA GLY A 39 5.55 1.46 -2.46
C GLY A 39 6.78 2.35 -2.63
N PRO A 40 7.34 2.42 -3.85
CA PRO A 40 8.55 3.18 -4.10
C PRO A 40 8.27 4.69 -4.02
N THR A 41 8.85 5.34 -3.02
CA THR A 41 8.95 6.80 -2.94
C THR A 41 10.37 7.26 -3.28
N THR A 42 11.30 6.31 -3.43
CA THR A 42 12.66 6.50 -3.89
C THR A 42 12.99 5.54 -5.05
N GLY A 43 14.03 5.83 -5.83
CA GLY A 43 14.47 4.99 -6.94
C GLY A 43 13.88 5.37 -8.30
N ALA A 44 14.02 4.46 -9.28
CA ALA A 44 13.72 4.75 -10.69
C ALA A 44 12.22 4.71 -11.05
N VAL A 45 11.36 4.19 -10.16
CA VAL A 45 9.94 3.91 -10.44
C VAL A 45 9.00 4.61 -9.47
N THR A 46 9.42 5.72 -8.90
CA THR A 46 8.66 6.53 -7.93
C THR A 46 7.30 6.97 -8.45
N GLN A 47 7.16 7.21 -9.76
CA GLN A 47 5.89 7.59 -10.38
C GLN A 47 4.75 6.59 -10.09
N TYR A 48 5.05 5.30 -9.98
CA TYR A 48 4.03 4.30 -9.64
C TYR A 48 3.62 4.36 -8.17
N GLY A 49 4.57 4.63 -7.28
CA GLY A 49 4.30 4.88 -5.86
C GLY A 49 3.43 6.13 -5.66
N ASP A 50 3.74 7.20 -6.39
CA ASP A 50 2.95 8.44 -6.38
C ASP A 50 1.52 8.22 -6.87
N MET A 51 1.32 7.49 -7.97
CA MET A 51 -0.01 7.16 -8.49
C MET A 51 -0.86 6.39 -7.45
N VAL A 52 -0.26 5.42 -6.76
CA VAL A 52 -0.96 4.67 -5.70
C VAL A 52 -1.30 5.58 -4.54
N ARG A 53 -0.37 6.42 -4.10
CA ARG A 53 -0.58 7.38 -3.02
C ARG A 53 -1.72 8.36 -3.34
N GLU A 54 -1.70 8.97 -4.51
CA GLU A 54 -2.76 9.91 -4.95
C GLU A 54 -4.13 9.25 -4.99
N GLY A 55 -4.20 7.99 -5.46
CA GLY A 55 -5.44 7.21 -5.45
C GLY A 55 -5.96 6.97 -4.03
N VAL A 56 -5.07 6.58 -3.11
CA VAL A 56 -5.43 6.35 -1.69
C VAL A 56 -5.83 7.66 -1.02
N ASP A 57 -5.06 8.73 -1.19
CA ASP A 57 -5.34 10.03 -0.57
C ASP A 57 -6.70 10.57 -1.05
N THR A 58 -7.02 10.45 -2.34
CA THR A 58 -8.34 10.79 -2.89
C THR A 58 -9.47 9.96 -2.27
N ALA A 59 -9.27 8.67 -2.09
CA ALA A 59 -10.28 7.80 -1.45
C ALA A 59 -10.45 8.16 0.02
N VAL A 60 -9.37 8.37 0.75
CA VAL A 60 -9.36 8.76 2.16
C VAL A 60 -10.06 10.10 2.36
N GLU A 61 -9.80 11.09 1.52
CA GLU A 61 -10.47 12.39 1.55
C GLU A 61 -12.00 12.23 1.42
N ARG A 62 -12.46 11.47 0.43
CA ARG A 62 -13.88 11.21 0.19
C ARG A 62 -14.55 10.49 1.35
N ILE A 63 -13.90 9.44 1.87
CA ILE A 63 -14.43 8.68 3.01
C ILE A 63 -14.49 9.58 4.25
N ASN A 64 -13.46 10.39 4.48
CA ASN A 64 -13.41 11.31 5.59
C ASN A 64 -14.45 12.43 5.49
N ALA A 65 -14.71 12.96 4.27
CA ALA A 65 -15.78 13.93 4.04
C ALA A 65 -17.16 13.34 4.33
N ALA A 66 -17.37 12.06 4.03
CA ALA A 66 -18.60 11.32 4.34
C ALA A 66 -18.75 10.91 5.82
N GLY A 67 -17.84 11.31 6.70
CA GLY A 67 -17.90 11.01 8.14
C GLY A 67 -16.91 9.94 8.63
N GLY A 68 -16.13 9.36 7.73
CA GLY A 68 -15.16 8.31 8.06
C GLY A 68 -15.79 6.91 8.12
N VAL A 69 -15.08 5.97 8.73
CA VAL A 69 -15.54 4.59 8.92
C VAL A 69 -15.98 4.42 10.37
N ASN A 70 -17.27 4.16 10.60
CA ASN A 70 -17.85 4.09 11.96
C ASN A 70 -17.53 5.33 12.80
N GLY A 71 -17.57 6.53 12.20
CA GLY A 71 -17.24 7.80 12.85
C GLY A 71 -15.75 8.06 13.05
N LYS A 72 -14.87 7.14 12.65
CA LYS A 72 -13.41 7.33 12.73
C LYS A 72 -12.86 7.82 11.40
N LYS A 73 -11.99 8.82 11.46
CA LYS A 73 -11.29 9.31 10.26
C LYS A 73 -10.16 8.33 9.87
N LEU A 74 -9.88 8.28 8.57
CA LEU A 74 -8.73 7.57 8.03
C LEU A 74 -7.53 8.51 7.97
N GLU A 75 -6.34 7.96 8.17
CA GLU A 75 -5.05 8.64 8.07
C GLU A 75 -4.09 7.79 7.24
N THR A 76 -3.46 8.36 6.22
CA THR A 76 -2.46 7.68 5.40
C THR A 76 -1.08 7.75 6.05
N VAL A 77 -0.34 6.64 6.02
CA VAL A 77 1.05 6.53 6.45
C VAL A 77 1.86 5.99 5.29
N VAL A 78 2.67 6.85 4.67
CA VAL A 78 3.50 6.47 3.53
C VAL A 78 4.77 5.76 4.00
N ILE A 79 5.09 4.63 3.40
CA ILE A 79 6.26 3.82 3.71
C ILE A 79 6.95 3.41 2.41
N ASP A 80 8.21 3.77 2.28
CA ASP A 80 9.05 3.43 1.13
C ASP A 80 9.54 1.98 1.19
N ASP A 81 9.51 1.29 0.05
CA ASP A 81 10.15 -0.01 -0.18
C ASP A 81 11.16 0.02 -1.33
N GLY A 82 11.34 1.20 -1.97
CA GLY A 82 12.26 1.41 -3.09
C GLY A 82 12.04 0.46 -4.28
N CYS A 83 10.92 -0.28 -4.33
CA CYS A 83 10.69 -1.36 -5.30
C CYS A 83 11.67 -2.54 -5.16
N GLU A 84 12.36 -2.66 -4.02
CA GLU A 84 13.40 -3.64 -3.79
C GLU A 84 12.90 -4.84 -2.96
N PRO A 85 13.08 -6.10 -3.42
CA PRO A 85 12.62 -7.28 -2.68
C PRO A 85 13.11 -7.34 -1.22
N LYS A 86 14.35 -6.92 -0.96
CA LYS A 86 14.91 -6.90 0.39
C LYS A 86 14.36 -5.79 1.28
N GLN A 87 13.76 -4.75 0.71
CA GLN A 87 13.10 -3.69 1.46
C GLN A 87 11.63 -4.03 1.79
N GLY A 88 11.02 -4.96 1.06
CA GLY A 88 9.66 -5.43 1.35
C GLY A 88 9.46 -5.84 2.80
N PRO A 89 10.26 -6.78 3.36
CA PRO A 89 10.16 -7.17 4.77
C PRO A 89 10.43 -6.02 5.74
N VAL A 90 11.33 -5.09 5.41
CA VAL A 90 11.64 -3.93 6.26
C VAL A 90 10.41 -3.03 6.35
N ALA A 91 9.78 -2.72 5.21
CA ALA A 91 8.55 -1.94 5.14
C ALA A 91 7.39 -2.64 5.88
N ALA A 92 7.23 -3.96 5.70
CA ALA A 92 6.19 -4.73 6.38
C ALA A 92 6.36 -4.70 7.91
N ASN A 93 7.56 -4.91 8.41
CA ASN A 93 7.83 -4.81 9.86
C ASN A 93 7.57 -3.40 10.39
N ARG A 94 7.84 -2.36 9.60
CA ARG A 94 7.50 -0.98 9.98
C ARG A 94 5.98 -0.78 10.09
N VAL A 95 5.19 -1.34 9.17
CA VAL A 95 3.71 -1.35 9.24
C VAL A 95 3.24 -2.01 10.53
N VAL A 96 3.70 -3.24 10.80
CA VAL A 96 3.34 -4.03 11.99
C VAL A 96 3.71 -3.29 13.28
N ASN A 97 4.94 -2.82 13.39
CA ASN A 97 5.41 -2.07 14.57
C ASN A 97 4.65 -0.76 14.79
N SER A 98 4.13 -0.15 13.73
CA SER A 98 3.29 1.05 13.79
C SER A 98 1.81 0.74 14.07
N LYS A 99 1.46 -0.54 14.30
CA LYS A 99 0.09 -1.02 14.56
C LYS A 99 -0.90 -0.61 13.46
N ILE A 100 -0.44 -0.66 12.21
CA ILE A 100 -1.25 -0.42 11.02
C ILE A 100 -1.85 -1.75 10.60
N GLY A 101 -3.18 -1.85 10.59
CA GLY A 101 -3.89 -3.09 10.23
C GLY A 101 -4.29 -3.20 8.76
N PHE A 102 -4.11 -2.14 7.97
CA PHE A 102 -4.54 -2.08 6.56
C PHE A 102 -3.44 -1.45 5.71
N VAL A 103 -3.12 -2.10 4.60
CA VAL A 103 -2.10 -1.66 3.63
C VAL A 103 -2.67 -1.63 2.23
N VAL A 104 -2.47 -0.52 1.52
CA VAL A 104 -2.59 -0.42 0.07
C VAL A 104 -1.17 -0.41 -0.51
N GLY A 105 -0.84 -1.38 -1.27
CA GLY A 105 0.52 -1.66 -1.76
C GLY A 105 0.86 -3.14 -1.54
N HIS A 106 2.09 -3.56 -1.71
CA HIS A 106 3.18 -2.82 -2.37
C HIS A 106 2.92 -2.66 -3.88
N VAL A 107 3.79 -1.92 -4.56
CA VAL A 107 3.68 -1.71 -6.01
C VAL A 107 4.38 -2.83 -6.77
N CYS A 108 5.64 -3.08 -6.47
CA CYS A 108 6.49 -4.00 -7.22
C CYS A 108 6.34 -5.44 -6.71
N SER A 109 6.15 -6.39 -7.64
CA SER A 109 5.89 -7.79 -7.30
C SER A 109 6.95 -8.41 -6.37
N GLY A 110 8.23 -8.10 -6.59
CA GLY A 110 9.31 -8.64 -5.75
C GLY A 110 9.22 -8.20 -4.29
N ALA A 111 8.97 -6.91 -4.04
CA ALA A 111 8.78 -6.36 -2.70
C ALA A 111 7.49 -6.90 -2.05
N THR A 112 6.39 -6.99 -2.84
CA THR A 112 5.11 -7.52 -2.38
C THR A 112 5.22 -8.97 -1.92
N ILE A 113 5.85 -9.83 -2.74
CA ILE A 113 6.04 -11.26 -2.41
C ILE A 113 6.85 -11.41 -1.13
N ALA A 114 7.93 -10.64 -1.00
CA ALA A 114 8.81 -10.70 0.17
C ALA A 114 8.13 -10.19 1.47
N ALA A 115 7.14 -9.30 1.36
CA ALA A 115 6.40 -8.75 2.50
C ALA A 115 5.18 -9.59 2.90
N ALA A 116 4.60 -10.35 1.96
CA ALA A 116 3.28 -10.97 2.09
C ALA A 116 3.16 -11.92 3.28
N ASP A 117 4.14 -12.79 3.53
CA ASP A 117 4.13 -13.73 4.65
C ASP A 117 4.06 -12.98 6.01
N ILE A 118 4.75 -11.84 6.14
CA ILE A 118 4.74 -11.02 7.36
C ILE A 118 3.33 -10.47 7.60
N TYR A 119 2.73 -9.84 6.59
CA TYR A 119 1.38 -9.29 6.71
C TYR A 119 0.35 -10.37 7.03
N ASN A 120 0.42 -11.51 6.33
CA ASN A 120 -0.53 -12.59 6.54
C ASN A 120 -0.43 -13.17 7.96
N ASN A 121 0.79 -13.36 8.48
CA ASN A 121 1.02 -13.91 9.82
C ASN A 121 0.61 -12.94 10.93
N GLU A 122 0.72 -11.65 10.69
CA GLU A 122 0.35 -10.59 11.65
C GLU A 122 -1.11 -10.11 11.49
N GLY A 123 -1.89 -10.70 10.59
CA GLY A 123 -3.29 -10.34 10.35
C GLY A 123 -3.47 -8.95 9.74
N VAL A 124 -2.47 -8.44 9.03
CA VAL A 124 -2.54 -7.16 8.32
C VAL A 124 -3.16 -7.37 6.95
N VAL A 125 -4.30 -6.75 6.71
CA VAL A 125 -4.95 -6.79 5.39
C VAL A 125 -4.14 -5.97 4.39
N MET A 126 -3.57 -6.63 3.39
CA MET A 126 -2.83 -6.01 2.31
C MET A 126 -3.56 -6.17 0.97
N VAL A 127 -3.78 -5.05 0.30
CA VAL A 127 -4.36 -5.02 -1.05
C VAL A 127 -3.38 -4.35 -2.00
N THR A 128 -2.81 -5.12 -2.92
CA THR A 128 -1.95 -4.53 -3.95
C THR A 128 -2.75 -4.15 -5.19
N PRO A 129 -2.64 -2.90 -5.66
CA PRO A 129 -3.23 -2.47 -6.93
C PRO A 129 -2.31 -2.72 -8.15
N SER A 130 -1.11 -3.26 -7.95
CA SER A 130 -0.06 -3.25 -8.96
C SER A 130 0.72 -4.57 -9.10
N ALA A 131 0.97 -5.31 -8.03
CA ALA A 131 1.79 -6.54 -8.09
C ALA A 131 1.04 -7.67 -8.81
N THR A 132 1.48 -7.99 -10.02
CA THR A 132 0.82 -8.91 -10.96
C THR A 132 1.37 -10.33 -10.94
N ALA A 133 2.56 -10.56 -10.35
CA ALA A 133 3.21 -11.87 -10.37
C ALA A 133 2.32 -12.96 -9.76
N PRO A 134 2.10 -14.10 -10.47
CA PRO A 134 1.33 -15.23 -9.95
C PRO A 134 1.86 -15.76 -8.62
N ALA A 135 3.18 -15.80 -8.45
CA ALA A 135 3.86 -16.29 -7.26
C ALA A 135 3.46 -15.60 -5.94
N LEU A 136 2.83 -14.41 -6.02
CA LEU A 136 2.29 -13.75 -4.83
C LEU A 136 1.21 -14.58 -4.14
N THR A 137 0.40 -15.29 -4.92
CA THR A 137 -0.78 -16.02 -4.39
C THR A 137 -0.82 -17.50 -4.75
N ASP A 138 -0.03 -17.95 -5.76
CA ASP A 138 -0.02 -19.34 -6.18
C ASP A 138 0.58 -20.25 -5.12
N GLY A 139 -0.16 -21.31 -4.77
CA GLY A 139 0.25 -22.27 -3.74
C GLY A 139 0.26 -21.69 -2.33
N LYS A 140 -0.33 -20.50 -2.14
CA LYS A 140 -0.42 -19.81 -0.85
C LYS A 140 -1.84 -19.88 -0.30
N ASN A 141 -1.97 -20.10 1.01
CA ASN A 141 -3.22 -20.06 1.74
C ASN A 141 -3.33 -18.75 2.55
N TYR A 142 -3.19 -17.61 1.85
CA TYR A 142 -3.28 -16.31 2.48
C TYR A 142 -4.73 -15.92 2.75
N GLU A 143 -4.99 -15.42 3.95
CA GLU A 143 -6.30 -14.89 4.37
C GLU A 143 -6.36 -13.36 4.27
N PHE A 144 -5.20 -12.69 4.32
CA PHE A 144 -5.11 -11.23 4.42
C PHE A 144 -4.44 -10.57 3.21
N ILE A 145 -4.09 -11.32 2.16
CA ILE A 145 -3.37 -10.82 0.99
C ILE A 145 -4.27 -10.83 -0.24
N PHE A 146 -4.51 -9.65 -0.81
CA PHE A 146 -5.41 -9.45 -1.94
C PHE A 146 -4.74 -8.64 -3.05
N ARG A 147 -5.27 -8.78 -4.27
CA ARG A 147 -4.92 -7.90 -5.40
C ARG A 147 -6.16 -7.47 -6.17
N THR A 148 -6.11 -6.28 -6.76
CA THR A 148 -7.17 -5.74 -7.62
C THR A 148 -6.77 -5.65 -9.09
N ILE A 149 -5.54 -6.01 -9.42
CA ILE A 149 -4.98 -6.02 -10.78
C ILE A 149 -4.99 -7.44 -11.37
N GLY A 150 -5.01 -7.56 -12.71
CA GLY A 150 -4.84 -8.83 -13.41
C GLY A 150 -3.45 -9.44 -13.19
N ARG A 151 -3.34 -10.76 -13.43
CA ARG A 151 -2.10 -11.52 -13.23
C ARG A 151 -1.28 -11.62 -14.53
N ASP A 152 0.01 -11.83 -14.41
CA ASP A 152 0.92 -11.97 -15.57
C ASP A 152 0.62 -13.21 -16.42
N ASP A 153 0.08 -14.27 -15.82
CA ASP A 153 -0.38 -15.47 -16.55
C ASP A 153 -1.64 -15.23 -17.40
N GLN A 154 -2.26 -14.05 -17.32
CA GLN A 154 -3.29 -13.56 -18.22
C GLN A 154 -2.73 -12.51 -19.19
N GLN A 155 -1.83 -11.64 -18.76
CA GLN A 155 -1.23 -10.58 -19.56
C GLN A 155 -0.22 -11.12 -20.58
N GLY A 156 0.62 -12.08 -20.17
CA GLY A 156 1.60 -12.73 -21.06
C GLY A 156 0.96 -13.37 -22.27
N PRO A 157 -0.05 -14.27 -22.12
CA PRO A 157 -0.80 -14.84 -23.22
C PRO A 157 -1.48 -13.80 -24.12
N ALA A 158 -2.02 -12.70 -23.54
CA ALA A 158 -2.62 -11.63 -24.34
C ALA A 158 -1.60 -10.92 -25.22
N ALA A 159 -0.40 -10.63 -24.68
CA ALA A 159 0.70 -10.05 -25.45
C ALA A 159 1.21 -11.00 -26.54
N ALA A 160 1.43 -12.26 -26.19
CA ALA A 160 1.84 -13.28 -27.15
C ALA A 160 0.83 -13.46 -28.29
N LYS A 161 -0.46 -13.50 -27.97
CA LYS A 161 -1.55 -13.56 -28.95
C LYS A 161 -1.48 -12.38 -29.93
N PHE A 162 -1.29 -11.16 -29.42
CA PHE A 162 -1.14 -9.99 -30.29
C PHE A 162 0.04 -10.14 -31.25
N VAL A 163 1.19 -10.60 -30.77
CA VAL A 163 2.40 -10.82 -31.58
C VAL A 163 2.12 -11.90 -32.64
N LEU A 164 1.51 -13.03 -32.27
CA LEU A 164 1.20 -14.15 -33.19
C LEU A 164 0.19 -13.77 -34.27
N GLU A 165 -0.85 -13.02 -33.91
CA GLU A 165 -1.95 -12.70 -34.83
C GLU A 165 -1.68 -11.45 -35.69
N LYS A 166 -1.01 -10.43 -35.12
CA LYS A 166 -0.85 -9.12 -35.76
C LYS A 166 0.54 -8.89 -36.30
N ILE A 167 1.58 -9.26 -35.55
CA ILE A 167 2.98 -9.03 -35.98
C ILE A 167 3.47 -10.17 -36.87
N LYS A 168 3.14 -11.42 -36.52
CA LYS A 168 3.50 -12.66 -37.27
C LYS A 168 5.00 -12.76 -37.58
N PRO A 169 5.89 -12.55 -36.59
CA PRO A 169 7.32 -12.58 -36.83
C PRO A 169 7.80 -14.02 -37.10
N LYS A 170 8.90 -14.17 -37.83
CA LYS A 170 9.56 -15.48 -38.05
C LYS A 170 10.33 -15.96 -36.81
N LYS A 171 10.79 -15.05 -35.99
CA LYS A 171 11.49 -15.26 -34.73
C LYS A 171 11.32 -14.04 -33.83
N ALA A 172 11.49 -14.20 -32.53
CA ALA A 172 11.41 -13.11 -31.53
C ALA A 172 12.65 -13.09 -30.65
N ALA A 173 12.94 -11.93 -30.09
CA ALA A 173 13.78 -11.77 -28.91
C ALA A 173 12.91 -11.25 -27.78
N VAL A 174 13.10 -11.77 -26.57
CA VAL A 174 12.38 -11.36 -25.37
C VAL A 174 13.41 -10.98 -24.31
N LEU A 175 13.36 -9.73 -23.87
CA LEU A 175 14.27 -9.19 -22.87
C LEU A 175 13.50 -8.84 -21.60
N HIS A 176 14.16 -8.90 -20.44
CA HIS A 176 13.59 -8.53 -19.15
C HIS A 176 14.63 -7.85 -18.25
N ASP A 177 14.15 -7.15 -17.24
CA ASP A 177 14.95 -6.37 -16.28
C ASP A 177 15.47 -7.17 -15.07
N LYS A 178 15.37 -8.50 -15.12
CA LYS A 178 15.74 -9.42 -14.01
C LYS A 178 14.88 -9.28 -12.74
N GLN A 179 13.92 -8.34 -12.71
CA GLN A 179 13.00 -8.20 -11.60
C GLN A 179 11.89 -9.27 -11.65
N SER A 180 11.28 -9.58 -10.51
CA SER A 180 10.25 -10.63 -10.42
C SER A 180 9.08 -10.42 -11.39
N TYR A 181 8.64 -9.16 -11.58
CA TYR A 181 7.62 -8.82 -12.56
C TYR A 181 8.12 -9.02 -14.00
N GLY A 182 9.19 -8.32 -14.39
CA GLY A 182 9.67 -8.31 -15.77
C GLY A 182 10.07 -9.70 -16.25
N GLN A 183 10.78 -10.47 -15.43
CA GLN A 183 11.15 -11.84 -15.76
C GLN A 183 9.92 -12.77 -15.85
N GLY A 184 8.94 -12.58 -14.94
CA GLY A 184 7.72 -13.40 -14.91
C GLY A 184 6.89 -13.23 -16.17
N ILE A 185 6.57 -12.00 -16.55
CA ILE A 185 5.76 -11.70 -17.73
C ILE A 185 6.51 -12.06 -19.02
N ALA A 186 7.82 -11.80 -19.10
CA ALA A 186 8.66 -12.17 -20.23
C ALA A 186 8.67 -13.69 -20.46
N THR A 187 8.76 -14.47 -19.37
CA THR A 187 8.68 -15.93 -19.41
C THR A 187 7.33 -16.41 -19.93
N ALA A 188 6.23 -15.80 -19.48
CA ALA A 188 4.90 -16.15 -19.96
C ALA A 188 4.75 -15.87 -21.46
N VAL A 189 5.19 -14.69 -21.91
CA VAL A 189 5.19 -14.32 -23.35
C VAL A 189 6.04 -15.28 -24.17
N LYS A 190 7.28 -15.58 -23.73
CA LYS A 190 8.16 -16.54 -24.40
C LYS A 190 7.48 -17.88 -24.60
N ASN A 191 6.96 -18.45 -23.52
CA ASN A 191 6.34 -19.78 -23.56
C ASN A 191 5.16 -19.84 -24.55
N ASP A 192 4.34 -18.81 -24.62
CA ASP A 192 3.18 -18.79 -25.50
C ASP A 192 3.55 -18.45 -26.95
N LEU A 193 4.61 -17.68 -27.22
CA LEU A 193 5.16 -17.51 -28.56
C LEU A 193 5.69 -18.84 -29.11
N GLU A 194 6.45 -19.58 -28.31
CA GLU A 194 7.00 -20.89 -28.69
C GLU A 194 5.89 -21.92 -28.94
N LYS A 195 4.85 -21.96 -28.06
CA LYS A 195 3.64 -22.79 -28.31
C LYS A 195 2.93 -22.41 -29.62
N GLY A 196 2.91 -21.12 -29.95
CA GLY A 196 2.34 -20.58 -31.17
C GLY A 196 3.22 -20.77 -32.43
N GLY A 197 4.37 -21.45 -32.32
CA GLY A 197 5.27 -21.75 -33.42
C GLY A 197 6.25 -20.63 -33.77
N VAL A 198 6.38 -19.61 -32.96
CA VAL A 198 7.38 -18.55 -33.12
C VAL A 198 8.55 -18.80 -32.17
N PRO A 199 9.73 -19.18 -32.69
CA PRO A 199 10.90 -19.45 -31.85
C PRO A 199 11.40 -18.16 -31.22
N VAL A 200 11.72 -18.20 -29.90
CA VAL A 200 12.38 -17.13 -29.18
C VAL A 200 13.89 -17.36 -29.26
N ALA A 201 14.55 -16.65 -30.16
CA ALA A 201 15.98 -16.82 -30.46
C ALA A 201 16.88 -16.24 -29.35
N VAL A 202 16.38 -15.25 -28.59
CA VAL A 202 17.07 -14.61 -27.47
C VAL A 202 16.09 -14.47 -26.31
N PHE A 203 16.50 -14.93 -25.14
CA PHE A 203 15.81 -14.69 -23.87
C PHE A 203 16.83 -14.27 -22.82
N GLU A 204 16.97 -12.97 -22.61
CA GLU A 204 18.06 -12.42 -21.82
C GLU A 204 17.58 -11.35 -20.81
N GLY A 205 18.28 -11.29 -19.68
CA GLY A 205 18.08 -10.27 -18.67
C GLY A 205 19.06 -9.12 -18.80
N ILE A 206 18.55 -7.90 -18.90
CA ILE A 206 19.34 -6.67 -18.87
C ILE A 206 19.29 -6.04 -17.48
N ASN A 207 20.28 -5.19 -17.14
CA ASN A 207 20.18 -4.38 -15.91
C ASN A 207 19.52 -3.05 -16.27
N ALA A 208 18.47 -2.70 -15.57
CA ALA A 208 17.82 -1.41 -15.75
C ALA A 208 18.80 -0.27 -15.44
N GLY A 209 18.92 0.68 -16.37
CA GLY A 209 19.81 1.84 -16.23
C GLY A 209 21.24 1.64 -16.76
N ASP A 210 21.59 0.48 -17.33
CA ASP A 210 22.84 0.34 -18.07
C ASP A 210 22.86 1.34 -19.24
N SER A 211 24.04 1.91 -19.53
CA SER A 211 24.22 2.86 -20.62
C SER A 211 24.47 2.21 -21.99
N ASP A 212 24.77 0.90 -22.00
CA ASP A 212 25.09 0.12 -23.19
C ASP A 212 24.45 -1.27 -23.11
N TYR A 213 23.68 -1.62 -24.11
CA TYR A 213 23.01 -2.91 -24.28
C TYR A 213 23.52 -3.69 -25.50
N SER A 214 24.63 -3.26 -26.12
CA SER A 214 25.20 -3.88 -27.34
C SER A 214 25.52 -5.38 -27.16
N ALA A 215 25.75 -5.82 -25.91
CA ALA A 215 26.03 -7.25 -25.63
C ALA A 215 24.79 -8.17 -25.77
N VAL A 216 23.58 -7.61 -25.87
CA VAL A 216 22.32 -8.36 -25.97
C VAL A 216 21.55 -8.12 -27.28
N ILE A 217 22.12 -7.31 -28.18
CA ILE A 217 21.61 -7.02 -29.50
C ILE A 217 22.44 -7.77 -30.54
#